data_03c016b3edf5e2b2a3b71f2a461d14c1
#
_entry.id   03c016b3edf5e2b2a3b71f2a461d14c1
#
_cell.length_a   1.000
_cell.length_b   1.000
_cell.length_c   1.000
_cell.angle_alpha   90.00
_cell.angle_beta   90.00
_cell.angle_gamma   90.00
#
_symmetry.space_group_name_H-M   'P 1'
#
loop_
_entity.id
_entity.type
_entity.pdbx_description
1 polymer ?
#
loop_
_entity_poly.entity_id
_entity_poly.type
_entity_poly.pdbx_seq_one_letter_code
_entity_poly.pdbx_strand_id
1 'polypeptide(L)'
;MYFIDVQGTLIDDHTKLPTRGAIGFIDYLNAHKIPYMVITNSTKNPSDAFLGYLNSIGLNIPKEHYLDPLMMLERHIDKKRKIAAYGSEEFLNVLCAMGYSLDFESPDVVLVAIKEDFTPDEYAQMIEFLLSGAELIGMHETTLYAKNHKRYPGVGAILKMLEFATSTPYSVVGKPSRAFFEEALVRLRHQKADAAFSEITIISDDVKGDLIGAQQLGMKGVFVLSGKIRNADEIIPSLTPTERPAEIYPDIEGILERL
;
A
#
# COMPACT_ATOMS: atom_id res chain seq x y z
N MET A 1 -15.05 -13.17 0.82
CA MET A 1 -14.29 -12.27 1.71
C MET A 1 -13.45 -11.33 0.87
N TYR A 2 -13.09 -10.14 1.39
CA TYR A 2 -12.43 -9.13 0.57
C TYR A 2 -11.22 -8.50 1.26
N PHE A 3 -10.15 -8.26 0.48
CA PHE A 3 -9.17 -7.22 0.75
C PHE A 3 -9.43 -6.08 -0.23
N ILE A 4 -9.49 -4.84 0.25
CA ILE A 4 -9.94 -3.69 -0.54
C ILE A 4 -8.89 -2.59 -0.40
N ASP A 5 -8.29 -2.19 -1.51
CA ASP A 5 -7.41 -1.03 -1.53
C ASP A 5 -8.21 0.28 -1.35
N VAL A 6 -7.52 1.37 -1.04
CA VAL A 6 -8.14 2.66 -0.73
C VAL A 6 -7.99 3.65 -1.89
N GLN A 7 -6.75 4.03 -2.22
CA GLN A 7 -6.50 5.07 -3.22
C GLN A 7 -6.75 4.56 -4.63
N GLY A 8 -7.58 5.28 -5.40
CA GLY A 8 -8.00 4.86 -6.74
C GLY A 8 -9.06 3.76 -6.75
N THR A 9 -9.39 3.20 -5.58
CA THR A 9 -10.36 2.13 -5.39
C THR A 9 -11.58 2.61 -4.60
N LEU A 10 -11.44 2.85 -3.28
CA LEU A 10 -12.52 3.39 -2.44
C LEU A 10 -12.62 4.91 -2.47
N ILE A 11 -11.49 5.60 -2.68
CA ILE A 11 -11.45 7.06 -2.83
C ILE A 11 -10.71 7.44 -4.11
N ASP A 12 -11.14 8.53 -4.74
CA ASP A 12 -10.47 9.10 -5.90
C ASP A 12 -9.13 9.73 -5.50
N ASP A 13 -8.10 9.52 -6.34
CA ASP A 13 -6.72 9.96 -6.05
C ASP A 13 -6.56 11.49 -5.99
N HIS A 14 -7.41 12.26 -6.68
CA HIS A 14 -7.32 13.71 -6.75
C HIS A 14 -8.23 14.40 -5.73
N THR A 15 -9.52 14.05 -5.75
CA THR A 15 -10.53 14.69 -4.90
C THR A 15 -10.50 14.17 -3.48
N LYS A 16 -9.94 12.97 -3.26
CA LYS A 16 -9.97 12.21 -2.01
C LYS A 16 -11.38 11.85 -1.53
N LEU A 17 -12.41 12.08 -2.34
CA LEU A 17 -13.79 11.71 -2.04
C LEU A 17 -14.07 10.25 -2.44
N PRO A 18 -15.12 9.62 -1.89
CA PRO A 18 -15.49 8.24 -2.24
C PRO A 18 -15.72 8.08 -3.74
N THR A 19 -15.19 7.00 -4.30
CA THR A 19 -15.50 6.59 -5.67
C THR A 19 -16.95 6.11 -5.77
N ARG A 20 -17.45 6.02 -6.99
CA ARG A 20 -18.81 5.55 -7.25
C ARG A 20 -19.02 4.15 -6.69
N GLY A 21 -20.07 3.96 -5.89
CA GLY A 21 -20.43 2.70 -5.24
C GLY A 21 -19.64 2.39 -3.95
N ALA A 22 -18.55 3.11 -3.62
CA ALA A 22 -17.68 2.76 -2.48
C ALA A 22 -18.41 2.75 -1.13
N ILE A 23 -19.21 3.79 -0.83
CA ILE A 23 -19.99 3.85 0.42
C ILE A 23 -20.98 2.68 0.46
N GLY A 24 -21.78 2.51 -0.59
CA GLY A 24 -22.78 1.44 -0.67
C GLY A 24 -22.16 0.04 -0.55
N PHE A 25 -20.95 -0.16 -1.10
CA PHE A 25 -20.23 -1.43 -0.99
C PHE A 25 -19.79 -1.73 0.45
N ILE A 26 -19.17 -0.77 1.13
CA ILE A 26 -18.78 -0.94 2.55
C ILE A 26 -20.02 -1.14 3.44
N ASP A 27 -21.09 -0.37 3.23
CA ASP A 27 -22.34 -0.54 3.98
C ASP A 27 -22.96 -1.91 3.73
N TYR A 28 -22.93 -2.41 2.48
CA TYR A 28 -23.40 -3.76 2.15
C TYR A 28 -22.60 -4.83 2.88
N LEU A 29 -21.25 -4.74 2.87
CA LEU A 29 -20.40 -5.69 3.58
C LEU A 29 -20.68 -5.69 5.08
N ASN A 30 -20.82 -4.52 5.69
CA ASN A 30 -21.16 -4.35 7.11
C ASN A 30 -22.54 -4.94 7.45
N ALA A 31 -23.57 -4.62 6.67
CA ALA A 31 -24.95 -5.08 6.90
C ALA A 31 -25.08 -6.61 6.79
N HIS A 32 -24.38 -7.22 5.84
CA HIS A 32 -24.41 -8.67 5.61
C HIS A 32 -23.32 -9.44 6.37
N LYS A 33 -22.53 -8.75 7.20
CA LYS A 33 -21.40 -9.32 7.97
C LYS A 33 -20.44 -10.13 7.09
N ILE A 34 -20.18 -9.64 5.88
CA ILE A 34 -19.21 -10.24 4.96
C ILE A 34 -17.80 -9.86 5.42
N PRO A 35 -16.89 -10.80 5.73
CA PRO A 35 -15.57 -10.48 6.22
C PRO A 35 -14.73 -9.71 5.19
N TYR A 36 -14.09 -8.61 5.63
CA TYR A 36 -13.22 -7.80 4.78
C TYR A 36 -12.13 -7.08 5.57
N MET A 37 -11.07 -6.70 4.87
CA MET A 37 -10.05 -5.76 5.34
C MET A 37 -9.88 -4.65 4.32
N VAL A 38 -9.83 -3.43 4.77
CA VAL A 38 -9.38 -2.27 4.00
C VAL A 38 -7.87 -2.15 4.21
N ILE A 39 -7.11 -2.24 3.13
CA ILE A 39 -5.65 -2.27 3.15
C ILE A 39 -5.09 -1.16 2.26
N THR A 40 -4.15 -0.38 2.76
CA THR A 40 -3.60 0.77 2.02
C THR A 40 -2.09 0.88 2.20
N ASN A 41 -1.42 1.57 1.27
CA ASN A 41 -0.02 1.98 1.38
C ASN A 41 0.13 3.45 1.87
N SER A 42 -0.92 4.03 2.46
CA SER A 42 -0.86 5.39 3.01
C SER A 42 0.08 5.48 4.21
N THR A 43 0.96 6.48 4.20
CA THR A 43 1.97 6.70 5.25
C THR A 43 2.10 8.18 5.67
N LYS A 44 1.37 9.10 5.02
CA LYS A 44 1.47 10.54 5.26
C LYS A 44 0.73 11.02 6.51
N ASN A 45 -0.21 10.23 7.01
CA ASN A 45 -0.99 10.55 8.20
C ASN A 45 -0.91 9.40 9.19
N PRO A 46 -1.00 9.66 10.52
CA PRO A 46 -1.17 8.60 11.50
C PRO A 46 -2.36 7.68 11.14
N SER A 47 -2.24 6.38 11.37
CA SER A 47 -3.23 5.37 10.97
C SER A 47 -4.66 5.71 11.45
N ASP A 48 -4.81 6.10 12.72
CA ASP A 48 -6.12 6.47 13.29
C ASP A 48 -6.68 7.76 12.65
N ALA A 49 -5.82 8.71 12.29
CA ALA A 49 -6.24 9.95 11.63
C ALA A 49 -6.73 9.69 10.19
N PHE A 50 -6.02 8.84 9.45
CA PHE A 50 -6.44 8.49 8.08
C PHE A 50 -7.72 7.66 8.08
N LEU A 51 -7.86 6.69 8.97
CA LEU A 51 -9.10 5.94 9.15
C LEU A 51 -10.26 6.86 9.56
N GLY A 52 -10.01 7.80 10.50
CA GLY A 52 -11.00 8.81 10.90
C GLY A 52 -11.45 9.68 9.74
N TYR A 53 -10.52 10.04 8.84
CA TYR A 53 -10.85 10.75 7.60
C TYR A 53 -11.76 9.90 6.69
N LEU A 54 -11.41 8.63 6.43
CA LEU A 54 -12.22 7.73 5.60
C LEU A 54 -13.66 7.61 6.15
N ASN A 55 -13.79 7.48 7.46
CA ASN A 55 -15.10 7.41 8.11
C ASN A 55 -15.87 8.74 8.06
N SER A 56 -15.17 9.88 8.13
CA SER A 56 -15.79 11.21 8.02
C SER A 56 -16.41 11.48 6.65
N ILE A 57 -15.91 10.81 5.60
CA ILE A 57 -16.46 10.90 4.24
C ILE A 57 -17.46 9.77 3.92
N GLY A 58 -17.88 9.00 4.93
CA GLY A 58 -19.00 8.07 4.87
C GLY A 58 -18.66 6.59 4.66
N LEU A 59 -17.37 6.18 4.71
CA LEU A 59 -17.00 4.79 4.43
C LEU A 59 -17.27 3.81 5.59
N ASN A 60 -17.52 4.27 6.81
CA ASN A 60 -17.95 3.47 7.98
C ASN A 60 -17.10 2.19 8.21
N ILE A 61 -15.76 2.31 8.12
CA ILE A 61 -14.82 1.19 8.28
C ILE A 61 -14.50 0.99 9.77
N PRO A 62 -14.78 -0.18 10.38
CA PRO A 62 -14.35 -0.48 11.74
C PRO A 62 -12.82 -0.48 11.85
N LYS A 63 -12.29 -0.08 13.02
CA LYS A 63 -10.83 0.01 13.24
C LYS A 63 -10.13 -1.34 13.02
N GLU A 64 -10.73 -2.41 13.42
CA GLU A 64 -10.23 -3.78 13.28
C GLU A 64 -10.22 -4.27 11.82
N HIS A 65 -10.94 -3.61 10.91
CA HIS A 65 -10.99 -3.90 9.48
C HIS A 65 -10.00 -3.05 8.65
N TYR A 66 -9.10 -2.32 9.30
CA TYR A 66 -8.15 -1.44 8.62
C TYR A 66 -6.70 -1.86 8.89
N LEU A 67 -5.86 -1.76 7.86
CA LEU A 67 -4.41 -2.00 7.96
C LEU A 67 -3.64 -1.08 7.00
N ASP A 68 -2.57 -0.47 7.51
CA ASP A 68 -1.58 0.28 6.75
C ASP A 68 -0.14 -0.07 7.18
N PRO A 69 0.90 0.39 6.44
CA PRO A 69 2.29 0.06 6.75
C PRO A 69 2.78 0.64 8.09
N LEU A 70 2.24 1.76 8.58
CA LEU A 70 2.64 2.33 9.87
C LEU A 70 2.31 1.38 11.02
N MET A 71 1.16 0.66 10.92
CA MET A 71 0.77 -0.34 11.91
C MET A 71 1.70 -1.56 11.93
N MET A 72 2.48 -1.77 10.86
CA MET A 72 3.43 -2.87 10.71
C MET A 72 4.87 -2.47 11.04
N LEU A 73 5.18 -1.16 11.04
CA LEU A 73 6.54 -0.65 11.05
C LEU A 73 7.36 -1.14 12.24
N GLU A 74 6.76 -1.20 13.44
CA GLU A 74 7.45 -1.64 14.67
C GLU A 74 7.87 -3.12 14.65
N ARG A 75 7.22 -3.93 13.82
CA ARG A 75 7.61 -5.34 13.60
C ARG A 75 8.80 -5.47 12.65
N HIS A 76 9.04 -4.46 11.81
CA HIS A 76 10.14 -4.42 10.85
C HIS A 76 11.35 -3.69 11.41
N ILE A 77 11.14 -2.63 12.17
CA ILE A 77 12.20 -1.76 12.68
C ILE A 77 11.98 -1.54 14.19
N ASP A 78 12.90 -2.06 15.00
CA ASP A 78 12.93 -1.75 16.44
C ASP A 78 13.16 -0.25 16.63
N LYS A 79 12.41 0.38 17.55
CA LYS A 79 12.52 1.82 17.86
C LYS A 79 13.89 2.27 18.37
N LYS A 80 14.74 1.35 18.81
CA LYS A 80 16.11 1.63 19.23
C LYS A 80 17.07 1.81 18.05
N ARG A 81 16.68 1.37 16.87
CA ARG A 81 17.51 1.51 15.67
C ARG A 81 17.50 2.96 15.18
N LYS A 82 18.64 3.40 14.69
CA LYS A 82 18.82 4.70 14.06
C LYS A 82 18.38 4.65 12.61
N ILE A 83 17.54 5.59 12.20
CA ILE A 83 16.91 5.57 10.89
C ILE A 83 17.27 6.82 10.10
N ALA A 84 17.85 6.66 8.91
CA ALA A 84 17.85 7.71 7.90
C ALA A 84 16.56 7.55 7.07
N ALA A 85 15.54 8.36 7.38
CA ALA A 85 14.24 8.28 6.73
C ALA A 85 14.12 9.32 5.61
N TYR A 86 13.73 8.86 4.44
CA TYR A 86 13.48 9.67 3.24
C TYR A 86 12.03 9.54 2.81
N GLY A 87 11.28 10.60 2.96
CA GLY A 87 9.85 10.67 2.68
C GLY A 87 9.35 12.10 2.72
N SER A 88 8.04 12.31 2.60
CA SER A 88 7.45 13.64 2.77
C SER A 88 7.60 14.13 4.21
N GLU A 89 7.50 15.44 4.44
CA GLU A 89 7.59 16.03 5.77
C GLU A 89 6.53 15.44 6.72
N GLU A 90 5.32 15.21 6.22
CA GLU A 90 4.24 14.59 6.99
C GLU A 90 4.64 13.19 7.47
N PHE A 91 5.26 12.37 6.60
CA PHE A 91 5.74 11.05 6.98
C PHE A 91 6.82 11.11 8.05
N LEU A 92 7.79 12.02 7.94
CA LEU A 92 8.85 12.20 8.94
C LEU A 92 8.25 12.60 10.29
N ASN A 93 7.27 13.51 10.30
CA ASN A 93 6.56 13.92 11.50
C ASN A 93 5.80 12.73 12.15
N VAL A 94 5.19 11.85 11.35
CA VAL A 94 4.55 10.63 11.85
C VAL A 94 5.57 9.70 12.49
N LEU A 95 6.74 9.48 11.89
CA LEU A 95 7.80 8.64 12.47
C LEU A 95 8.27 9.21 13.83
N CYS A 96 8.52 10.51 13.91
CA CYS A 96 8.90 11.17 15.16
C CYS A 96 7.83 11.01 16.24
N ALA A 97 6.54 11.19 15.88
CA ALA A 97 5.41 11.00 16.79
C ALA A 97 5.26 9.54 17.26
N MET A 98 5.66 8.56 16.43
CA MET A 98 5.71 7.15 16.79
C MET A 98 6.92 6.79 17.68
N GLY A 99 7.84 7.74 17.92
CA GLY A 99 9.00 7.57 18.79
C GLY A 99 10.24 6.98 18.09
N TYR A 100 10.31 7.04 16.77
CA TYR A 100 11.53 6.69 16.03
C TYR A 100 12.56 7.82 16.08
N SER A 101 13.85 7.45 16.20
CA SER A 101 14.97 8.39 16.18
C SER A 101 15.54 8.50 14.77
N LEU A 102 15.51 9.70 14.20
CA LEU A 102 16.15 9.97 12.92
C LEU A 102 17.63 10.28 13.11
N ASP A 103 18.48 9.61 12.34
CA ASP A 103 19.94 9.78 12.35
C ASP A 103 20.47 9.77 10.91
N PHE A 104 21.13 10.84 10.52
CA PHE A 104 21.75 11.01 9.20
C PHE A 104 23.28 11.04 9.25
N GLU A 105 23.87 10.55 10.35
CA GLU A 105 25.32 10.41 10.49
C GLU A 105 25.76 8.94 10.41
N SER A 106 25.09 8.07 11.17
CA SER A 106 25.41 6.64 11.22
C SER A 106 24.13 5.80 11.41
N PRO A 107 23.23 5.76 10.42
CA PRO A 107 21.98 5.01 10.52
C PRO A 107 22.20 3.49 10.40
N ASP A 108 21.35 2.72 11.11
CA ASP A 108 21.23 1.27 10.95
C ASP A 108 20.32 0.91 9.77
N VAL A 109 19.40 1.85 9.40
CA VAL A 109 18.38 1.65 8.38
C VAL A 109 18.24 2.88 7.50
N VAL A 110 18.22 2.67 6.19
CA VAL A 110 17.70 3.62 5.21
C VAL A 110 16.24 3.27 4.94
N LEU A 111 15.31 4.12 5.40
CA LEU A 111 13.88 3.94 5.25
C LEU A 111 13.34 4.86 4.16
N VAL A 112 12.76 4.28 3.09
CA VAL A 112 12.25 5.03 1.95
C VAL A 112 10.73 5.01 1.92
N ALA A 113 10.12 6.20 1.89
CA ALA A 113 8.70 6.42 1.67
C ALA A 113 8.48 7.35 0.48
N ILE A 114 7.20 7.62 0.15
CA ILE A 114 6.87 8.52 -0.97
C ILE A 114 7.36 9.95 -0.69
N LYS A 115 8.11 10.49 -1.65
CA LYS A 115 8.59 11.88 -1.69
C LYS A 115 8.61 12.35 -3.15
N GLU A 116 8.24 13.58 -3.39
CA GLU A 116 8.11 14.11 -4.76
C GLU A 116 9.39 14.79 -5.27
N ASP A 117 10.21 15.27 -4.36
CA ASP A 117 11.35 16.15 -4.60
C ASP A 117 12.67 15.53 -4.11
N PHE A 118 12.89 14.24 -4.37
CA PHE A 118 14.19 13.62 -4.11
C PHE A 118 15.31 14.35 -4.83
N THR A 119 16.35 14.70 -4.10
CA THR A 119 17.52 15.38 -4.64
C THR A 119 18.64 14.39 -4.99
N PRO A 120 19.58 14.75 -5.91
CA PRO A 120 20.76 13.94 -6.15
C PRO A 120 21.61 13.69 -4.88
N ASP A 121 21.68 14.68 -3.98
CA ASP A 121 22.44 14.56 -2.73
C ASP A 121 21.81 13.55 -1.77
N GLU A 122 20.47 13.48 -1.71
CA GLU A 122 19.79 12.44 -0.93
C GLU A 122 20.05 11.04 -1.49
N TYR A 123 20.05 10.87 -2.80
CA TYR A 123 20.42 9.59 -3.41
C TYR A 123 21.86 9.20 -3.10
N ALA A 124 22.81 10.13 -3.20
CA ALA A 124 24.19 9.90 -2.84
C ALA A 124 24.33 9.51 -1.36
N GLN A 125 23.65 10.22 -0.46
CA GLN A 125 23.67 9.90 0.97
C GLN A 125 23.09 8.53 1.28
N MET A 126 21.95 8.15 0.67
CA MET A 126 21.39 6.79 0.81
C MET A 126 22.39 5.73 0.36
N ILE A 127 23.06 5.93 -0.78
CA ILE A 127 24.06 5.01 -1.31
C ILE A 127 25.22 4.83 -0.33
N GLU A 128 25.78 5.92 0.21
CA GLU A 128 26.87 5.86 1.18
C GLU A 128 26.47 5.11 2.47
N PHE A 129 25.27 5.33 2.99
CA PHE A 129 24.77 4.59 4.14
C PHE A 129 24.64 3.09 3.85
N LEU A 130 24.08 2.72 2.68
CA LEU A 130 23.93 1.32 2.29
C LEU A 130 25.28 0.63 2.08
N LEU A 131 26.24 1.30 1.45
CA LEU A 131 27.62 0.79 1.30
C LEU A 131 28.33 0.68 2.64
N SER A 132 27.94 1.46 3.66
CA SER A 132 28.43 1.38 5.03
C SER A 132 27.74 0.30 5.88
N GLY A 133 26.78 -0.44 5.30
CA GLY A 133 26.14 -1.59 5.93
C GLY A 133 24.74 -1.32 6.54
N ALA A 134 24.13 -0.17 6.29
CA ALA A 134 22.74 0.07 6.65
C ALA A 134 21.78 -0.85 5.85
N GLU A 135 20.68 -1.28 6.47
CA GLU A 135 19.62 -2.02 5.78
C GLU A 135 18.76 -1.09 4.92
N LEU A 136 18.29 -1.58 3.78
CA LEU A 136 17.34 -0.85 2.90
C LEU A 136 15.92 -1.35 3.13
N ILE A 137 15.03 -0.46 3.59
CA ILE A 137 13.63 -0.77 3.85
C ILE A 137 12.73 0.25 3.14
N GLY A 138 11.73 -0.24 2.39
CA GLY A 138 10.70 0.59 1.77
C GLY A 138 9.38 0.51 2.54
N MET A 139 8.68 1.63 2.65
CA MET A 139 7.33 1.61 3.23
C MET A 139 6.33 0.84 2.35
N HIS A 140 6.56 0.80 1.03
CA HIS A 140 5.79 0.02 0.05
C HIS A 140 6.60 -0.15 -1.25
N GLU A 141 6.11 -0.97 -2.20
CA GLU A 141 6.82 -1.24 -3.46
C GLU A 141 6.04 -0.73 -4.70
N THR A 142 5.32 0.36 -4.57
CA THR A 142 4.63 0.99 -5.70
C THR A 142 5.63 1.40 -6.78
N THR A 143 5.39 0.99 -8.03
CA THR A 143 6.31 1.26 -9.15
C THR A 143 6.25 2.69 -9.64
N LEU A 144 5.04 3.24 -9.77
CA LEU A 144 4.77 4.60 -10.24
C LEU A 144 3.68 5.24 -9.40
N TYR A 145 3.72 6.57 -9.27
CA TYR A 145 2.56 7.34 -8.82
C TYR A 145 2.21 8.43 -9.84
N ALA A 146 0.94 8.81 -9.88
CA ALA A 146 0.45 9.84 -10.79
C ALA A 146 0.25 11.17 -10.05
N LYS A 147 0.72 12.28 -10.64
CA LYS A 147 0.49 13.65 -10.18
C LYS A 147 0.52 14.60 -11.35
N ASN A 148 -0.43 15.56 -11.40
CA ASN A 148 -0.48 16.61 -12.42
C ASN A 148 -0.37 16.04 -13.85
N HIS A 149 -1.11 14.97 -14.14
CA HIS A 149 -1.12 14.25 -15.43
C HIS A 149 0.24 13.69 -15.87
N LYS A 150 1.19 13.54 -14.93
CA LYS A 150 2.50 12.91 -15.15
C LYS A 150 2.67 11.70 -14.25
N ARG A 151 3.52 10.76 -14.67
CA ARG A 151 3.92 9.60 -13.90
C ARG A 151 5.32 9.81 -13.33
N TYR A 152 5.50 9.52 -12.05
CA TYR A 152 6.75 9.66 -11.33
C TYR A 152 7.18 8.30 -10.76
N PRO A 153 8.49 8.08 -10.50
CA PRO A 153 8.98 6.88 -9.83
C PRO A 153 8.31 6.72 -8.47
N GLY A 154 7.73 5.56 -8.22
CA GLY A 154 7.27 5.16 -6.89
C GLY A 154 8.43 4.67 -6.02
N VAL A 155 8.14 4.37 -4.76
CA VAL A 155 9.14 3.87 -3.79
C VAL A 155 9.83 2.62 -4.30
N GLY A 156 9.09 1.67 -4.91
CA GLY A 156 9.68 0.45 -5.48
C GLY A 156 10.71 0.71 -6.58
N ALA A 157 10.52 1.74 -7.42
CA ALA A 157 11.49 2.12 -8.43
C ALA A 157 12.79 2.67 -7.79
N ILE A 158 12.67 3.44 -6.70
CA ILE A 158 13.81 3.98 -5.94
C ILE A 158 14.56 2.83 -5.26
N LEU A 159 13.83 1.90 -4.61
CA LEU A 159 14.44 0.73 -3.97
C LEU A 159 15.24 -0.11 -4.97
N LYS A 160 14.69 -0.36 -6.16
CA LYS A 160 15.39 -1.09 -7.23
C LYS A 160 16.64 -0.37 -7.73
N MET A 161 16.57 0.96 -7.84
CA MET A 161 17.74 1.78 -8.21
C MET A 161 18.85 1.66 -7.15
N LEU A 162 18.49 1.77 -5.86
CA LEU A 162 19.45 1.66 -4.74
C LEU A 162 20.03 0.24 -4.64
N GLU A 163 19.18 -0.80 -4.74
CA GLU A 163 19.61 -2.20 -4.79
C GLU A 163 20.60 -2.45 -5.94
N PHE A 164 20.29 -1.94 -7.13
CA PHE A 164 21.16 -2.06 -8.30
C PHE A 164 22.51 -1.35 -8.10
N ALA A 165 22.50 -0.16 -7.49
CA ALA A 165 23.70 0.64 -7.28
C ALA A 165 24.62 0.08 -6.17
N THR A 166 24.04 -0.52 -5.12
CA THR A 166 24.80 -0.91 -3.91
C THR A 166 24.89 -2.41 -3.70
N SER A 167 24.12 -3.21 -4.44
CA SER A 167 23.91 -4.65 -4.21
C SER A 167 23.32 -4.97 -2.83
N THR A 168 22.77 -3.98 -2.12
CA THR A 168 22.08 -4.17 -0.84
C THR A 168 20.64 -4.58 -1.12
N PRO A 169 20.20 -5.79 -0.71
CA PRO A 169 18.83 -6.21 -0.89
C PRO A 169 17.90 -5.36 -0.03
N TYR A 170 16.66 -5.15 -0.48
CA TYR A 170 15.66 -4.43 0.29
C TYR A 170 14.53 -5.32 0.80
N SER A 171 13.86 -4.85 1.84
CA SER A 171 12.59 -5.37 2.31
C SER A 171 11.50 -4.30 2.25
N VAL A 172 10.21 -4.73 2.31
CA VAL A 172 9.06 -3.85 2.17
C VAL A 172 8.07 -4.08 3.30
N VAL A 173 7.64 -3.00 3.95
CA VAL A 173 6.69 -3.05 5.08
C VAL A 173 5.25 -3.28 4.61
N GLY A 174 4.79 -2.48 3.64
CA GLY A 174 3.42 -2.51 3.09
C GLY A 174 3.24 -3.45 1.90
N LYS A 175 2.19 -3.20 1.11
CA LYS A 175 1.91 -3.95 -0.11
C LYS A 175 3.05 -3.76 -1.14
N PRO A 176 3.41 -4.78 -1.91
CA PRO A 176 2.83 -6.12 -1.99
C PRO A 176 3.52 -7.16 -1.09
N SER A 177 4.19 -6.77 0.01
CA SER A 177 4.93 -7.72 0.82
C SER A 177 4.03 -8.84 1.36
N ARG A 178 4.56 -10.06 1.33
CA ARG A 178 3.88 -11.23 1.88
C ARG A 178 3.49 -11.03 3.34
N ALA A 179 4.39 -10.47 4.15
CA ALA A 179 4.16 -10.22 5.57
C ALA A 179 2.97 -9.27 5.82
N PHE A 180 2.77 -8.27 4.95
CA PHE A 180 1.63 -7.37 5.02
C PHE A 180 0.30 -8.10 4.75
N PHE A 181 0.24 -8.93 3.71
CA PHE A 181 -0.96 -9.73 3.42
C PHE A 181 -1.23 -10.80 4.49
N GLU A 182 -0.18 -11.40 5.07
CA GLU A 182 -0.32 -12.35 6.18
C GLU A 182 -0.91 -11.67 7.43
N GLU A 183 -0.48 -10.45 7.77
CA GLU A 183 -1.10 -9.67 8.86
C GLU A 183 -2.56 -9.32 8.55
N ALA A 184 -2.86 -8.91 7.31
CA ALA A 184 -4.24 -8.66 6.90
C ALA A 184 -5.11 -9.94 7.06
N LEU A 185 -4.57 -11.12 6.72
CA LEU A 185 -5.24 -12.40 6.92
C LEU A 185 -5.43 -12.73 8.40
N VAL A 186 -4.43 -12.49 9.25
CA VAL A 186 -4.54 -12.68 10.71
C VAL A 186 -5.69 -11.84 11.26
N ARG A 187 -5.79 -10.56 10.86
CA ARG A 187 -6.90 -9.69 11.28
C ARG A 187 -8.25 -10.14 10.72
N LEU A 188 -8.29 -10.56 9.45
CA LEU A 188 -9.52 -11.10 8.86
C LEU A 188 -10.03 -12.33 9.60
N ARG A 189 -9.14 -13.15 10.16
CA ARG A 189 -9.49 -14.32 10.96
C ARG A 189 -10.22 -14.02 12.27
N HIS A 190 -10.18 -12.78 12.75
CA HIS A 190 -11.06 -12.35 13.85
C HIS A 190 -12.54 -12.26 13.42
N GLN A 191 -12.79 -12.14 12.11
CA GLN A 191 -14.14 -12.14 11.54
C GLN A 191 -14.56 -13.54 11.04
N LYS A 192 -13.60 -14.34 10.52
CA LYS A 192 -13.80 -15.71 10.04
C LYS A 192 -12.54 -16.55 10.33
N ALA A 193 -12.57 -17.37 11.37
CA ALA A 193 -11.41 -18.05 11.95
C ALA A 193 -10.61 -18.94 10.98
N ASP A 194 -11.30 -19.57 10.02
CA ASP A 194 -10.73 -20.49 9.02
C ASP A 194 -10.38 -19.82 7.69
N ALA A 195 -10.42 -18.47 7.62
CA ALA A 195 -10.12 -17.73 6.39
C ALA A 195 -8.74 -18.11 5.81
N ALA A 196 -8.70 -18.33 4.50
CA ALA A 196 -7.50 -18.62 3.73
C ALA A 196 -7.40 -17.68 2.52
N PHE A 197 -6.18 -17.43 2.02
CA PHE A 197 -5.96 -16.57 0.85
C PHE A 197 -6.78 -16.98 -0.37
N SER A 198 -6.96 -18.27 -0.60
CA SER A 198 -7.73 -18.80 -1.74
C SER A 198 -9.22 -18.44 -1.73
N GLU A 199 -9.75 -17.98 -0.59
CA GLU A 199 -11.15 -17.56 -0.43
C GLU A 199 -11.29 -16.02 -0.49
N ILE A 200 -10.18 -15.28 -0.61
CA ILE A 200 -10.16 -13.83 -0.58
C ILE A 200 -10.13 -13.28 -2.01
N THR A 201 -10.98 -12.31 -2.25
CA THR A 201 -10.93 -11.44 -3.44
C THR A 201 -10.25 -10.14 -3.05
N ILE A 202 -9.14 -9.80 -3.70
CA ILE A 202 -8.53 -8.48 -3.57
C ILE A 202 -9.06 -7.55 -4.65
N ILE A 203 -9.50 -6.35 -4.26
CA ILE A 203 -9.99 -5.30 -5.16
C ILE A 203 -9.01 -4.14 -5.12
N SER A 204 -8.45 -3.77 -6.26
CA SER A 204 -7.48 -2.66 -6.36
C SER A 204 -7.43 -2.07 -7.77
N ASP A 205 -7.01 -0.81 -7.87
CA ASP A 205 -6.65 -0.11 -9.11
C ASP A 205 -5.17 -0.33 -9.52
N ASP A 206 -4.38 -1.01 -8.69
CA ASP A 206 -2.94 -1.22 -8.91
C ASP A 206 -2.62 -2.70 -9.16
N VAL A 207 -2.56 -3.07 -10.45
CA VAL A 207 -2.26 -4.46 -10.83
C VAL A 207 -0.87 -4.88 -10.35
N LYS A 208 0.16 -4.06 -10.57
CA LYS A 208 1.56 -4.39 -10.24
C LYS A 208 1.89 -4.24 -8.75
N GLY A 209 1.32 -3.23 -8.12
CA GLY A 209 1.59 -2.94 -6.72
C GLY A 209 0.75 -3.77 -5.73
N ASP A 210 -0.36 -4.35 -6.19
CA ASP A 210 -1.29 -5.05 -5.31
C ASP A 210 -1.69 -6.43 -5.83
N LEU A 211 -2.30 -6.48 -7.05
CA LEU A 211 -2.98 -7.71 -7.50
C LEU A 211 -2.01 -8.85 -7.76
N ILE A 212 -0.87 -8.59 -8.42
CA ILE A 212 0.10 -9.65 -8.77
C ILE A 212 0.62 -10.33 -7.49
N GLY A 213 1.06 -9.55 -6.49
CA GLY A 213 1.54 -10.11 -5.22
C GLY A 213 0.47 -10.90 -4.48
N ALA A 214 -0.77 -10.41 -4.47
CA ALA A 214 -1.90 -11.10 -3.85
C ALA A 214 -2.28 -12.39 -4.60
N GLN A 215 -2.27 -12.39 -5.94
CA GLN A 215 -2.56 -13.57 -6.76
C GLN A 215 -1.49 -14.66 -6.57
N GLN A 216 -0.22 -14.31 -6.37
CA GLN A 216 0.85 -15.26 -6.04
C GLN A 216 0.62 -15.96 -4.70
N LEU A 217 -0.14 -15.35 -3.78
CA LEU A 217 -0.58 -15.96 -2.52
C LEU A 217 -1.87 -16.77 -2.66
N GLY A 218 -2.46 -16.83 -3.86
CA GLY A 218 -3.67 -17.60 -4.16
C GLY A 218 -4.98 -16.81 -4.09
N MET A 219 -4.93 -15.48 -3.88
CA MET A 219 -6.14 -14.63 -3.90
C MET A 219 -6.67 -14.43 -5.31
N LYS A 220 -7.97 -14.14 -5.43
CA LYS A 220 -8.59 -13.71 -6.68
C LYS A 220 -8.41 -12.20 -6.85
N GLY A 221 -7.76 -11.77 -7.93
CA GLY A 221 -7.58 -10.35 -8.25
C GLY A 221 -8.78 -9.77 -9.00
N VAL A 222 -9.32 -8.66 -8.52
CA VAL A 222 -10.33 -7.83 -9.20
C VAL A 222 -9.75 -6.44 -9.42
N PHE A 223 -9.69 -6.04 -10.69
CA PHE A 223 -9.14 -4.77 -11.11
C PHE A 223 -10.24 -3.74 -11.33
N VAL A 224 -10.11 -2.54 -10.73
CA VAL A 224 -11.00 -1.41 -10.96
C VAL A 224 -10.29 -0.31 -11.72
N LEU A 225 -10.99 0.30 -12.69
CA LEU A 225 -10.48 1.32 -13.60
C LEU A 225 -10.73 2.76 -13.07
N SER A 226 -11.03 2.89 -11.78
CA SER A 226 -11.33 4.18 -11.14
C SER A 226 -10.09 4.98 -10.71
N GLY A 227 -8.91 4.36 -10.72
CA GLY A 227 -7.66 4.96 -10.23
C GLY A 227 -6.63 5.32 -11.32
N LYS A 228 -5.42 4.80 -11.15
CA LYS A 228 -4.22 5.11 -11.98
C LYS A 228 -4.38 4.76 -13.45
N ILE A 229 -5.10 3.70 -13.76
CA ILE A 229 -5.33 3.16 -15.09
C ILE A 229 -6.84 3.19 -15.35
N ARG A 230 -7.24 3.89 -16.40
CA ARG A 230 -8.64 4.06 -16.78
C ARG A 230 -9.06 3.24 -18.01
N ASN A 231 -8.09 2.60 -18.65
CA ASN A 231 -8.30 1.67 -19.74
C ASN A 231 -7.46 0.41 -19.52
N ALA A 232 -8.11 -0.74 -19.47
CA ALA A 232 -7.45 -2.04 -19.25
C ALA A 232 -6.38 -2.35 -20.31
N ASP A 233 -6.57 -1.88 -21.55
CA ASP A 233 -5.62 -2.09 -22.65
C ASP A 233 -4.25 -1.46 -22.41
N GLU A 234 -4.14 -0.52 -21.45
CA GLU A 234 -2.85 0.08 -21.07
C GLU A 234 -1.93 -0.92 -20.35
N ILE A 235 -2.47 -1.94 -19.69
CA ILE A 235 -1.68 -2.84 -18.86
C ILE A 235 -1.89 -4.33 -19.20
N ILE A 236 -3.10 -4.78 -19.47
CA ILE A 236 -3.43 -6.20 -19.65
C ILE A 236 -2.59 -6.89 -20.72
N PRO A 237 -2.27 -6.25 -21.89
CA PRO A 237 -1.42 -6.89 -22.91
C PRO A 237 0.01 -7.17 -22.43
N SER A 238 0.50 -6.46 -21.42
CA SER A 238 1.86 -6.64 -20.88
C SER A 238 1.95 -7.73 -19.81
N LEU A 239 0.82 -8.26 -19.34
CA LEU A 239 0.75 -9.23 -18.25
C LEU A 239 0.76 -10.67 -18.77
N THR A 240 1.46 -11.54 -18.06
CA THR A 240 1.35 -12.99 -18.26
C THR A 240 -0.05 -13.49 -17.88
N PRO A 241 -0.49 -14.66 -18.36
CA PRO A 241 -1.81 -15.19 -18.00
C PRO A 241 -2.07 -15.30 -16.49
N THR A 242 -1.05 -15.60 -15.71
CA THR A 242 -1.15 -15.75 -14.24
C THR A 242 -1.18 -14.40 -13.48
N GLU A 243 -0.75 -13.31 -14.11
CA GLU A 243 -0.79 -11.97 -13.55
C GLU A 243 -2.07 -11.21 -13.87
N ARG A 244 -2.86 -11.71 -14.83
CA ARG A 244 -4.11 -11.07 -15.23
C ARG A 244 -5.13 -11.13 -14.10
N PRO A 245 -5.84 -10.04 -13.82
CA PRO A 245 -6.95 -10.06 -12.87
C PRO A 245 -8.06 -10.99 -13.41
N ALA A 246 -8.76 -11.65 -12.48
CA ALA A 246 -9.86 -12.55 -12.82
C ALA A 246 -11.08 -11.78 -13.38
N GLU A 247 -11.29 -10.56 -12.91
CA GLU A 247 -12.38 -9.67 -13.33
C GLU A 247 -11.89 -8.23 -13.40
N ILE A 248 -12.53 -7.41 -14.25
CA ILE A 248 -12.24 -6.00 -14.45
C ILE A 248 -13.55 -5.24 -14.40
N TYR A 249 -13.61 -4.16 -13.61
CA TYR A 249 -14.78 -3.30 -13.49
C TYR A 249 -14.40 -1.81 -13.67
N PRO A 250 -15.32 -0.96 -14.12
CA PRO A 250 -15.07 0.47 -14.18
C PRO A 250 -14.79 1.08 -12.81
N ASP A 251 -15.52 0.64 -11.78
CA ASP A 251 -15.46 1.11 -10.40
C ASP A 251 -16.06 0.07 -9.44
N ILE A 252 -16.15 0.42 -8.16
CA ILE A 252 -16.73 -0.44 -7.10
C ILE A 252 -18.24 -0.70 -7.31
N GLU A 253 -18.97 0.23 -7.92
CA GLU A 253 -20.41 0.03 -8.15
C GLU A 253 -20.67 -1.18 -9.06
N GLY A 254 -19.84 -1.38 -10.10
CA GLY A 254 -19.99 -2.55 -10.95
C GLY A 254 -19.78 -3.89 -10.21
N ILE A 255 -19.06 -3.89 -9.08
CA ILE A 255 -18.95 -5.05 -8.19
C ILE A 255 -20.19 -5.19 -7.34
N LEU A 256 -20.67 -4.07 -6.74
CA LEU A 256 -21.84 -4.04 -5.86
C LEU A 256 -23.11 -4.53 -6.59
N GLU A 257 -23.28 -4.17 -7.85
CA GLU A 257 -24.45 -4.59 -8.67
C GLU A 257 -24.52 -6.11 -8.91
N ARG A 258 -23.46 -6.86 -8.58
CA ARG A 258 -23.39 -8.32 -8.76
C ARG A 258 -23.46 -9.13 -7.46
N LEU A 259 -23.54 -8.44 -6.31
CA LEU A 259 -23.72 -9.04 -5.00
C LEU A 259 -25.20 -9.21 -4.66
#